data_af62e624c3f1d3b54bebac8f58d6375f
#
_entry.id   af62e624c3f1d3b54bebac8f58d6375f
#
_cell.length_a   1.000
_cell.length_b   1.000
_cell.length_c   1.000
_cell.angle_alpha   90.00
_cell.angle_beta   90.00
_cell.angle_gamma   90.00
#
_symmetry.space_group_name_H-M   'P 1'
#
loop_
_entity.id
_entity.type
_entity.pdbx_description
1 polymer ?
#
loop_
_entity_poly.entity_id
_entity_poly.type
_entity_poly.pdbx_seq_one_letter_code
_entity_poly.pdbx_strand_id
1 'polypeptide(L)'
;MKPIRLEIEGINSFSDRQVIDFRPLIKAGLFGIFGNTGSGKSTILDCIMLALYGRSEKGQKGDFVNVKKWKGRVVFQFETREEGKNVLYEVVREFPLKENREAKVASAVLYREENGAKCAVEEGMNRVSERLNAIIGLSYEDFKKCIVLPQGEFDRFVKSPRRDRLDIVGRLFSLDRYGFQLQDKVQQRWGKLKGEIDQIDAEYRFYEDYRREDYRRMEAELMRREEERAKREEEYVSLKRDIDREERTERILAELA
;
A
#
# COMPACT_ATOMS: atom_id res chain seq x y z
N MET A 1 7.69 -9.72 -14.41
CA MET A 1 6.59 -10.02 -15.37
C MET A 1 7.19 -10.65 -16.62
N LYS A 2 6.60 -11.75 -17.13
CA LYS A 2 6.97 -12.40 -18.41
C LYS A 2 5.78 -12.36 -19.36
N PRO A 3 5.89 -11.82 -20.57
CA PRO A 3 4.81 -11.86 -21.55
C PRO A 3 4.62 -13.29 -22.04
N ILE A 4 3.38 -13.75 -22.13
CA ILE A 4 3.06 -15.11 -22.59
C ILE A 4 2.39 -15.06 -23.96
N ARG A 5 1.33 -14.25 -24.10
CA ARG A 5 0.54 -14.17 -25.32
C ARG A 5 -0.10 -12.80 -25.46
N LEU A 6 -0.12 -12.28 -26.65
CA LEU A 6 -0.81 -11.05 -27.01
C LEU A 6 -1.75 -11.30 -28.19
N GLU A 7 -3.03 -10.94 -28.05
CA GLU A 7 -3.99 -10.92 -29.14
C GLU A 7 -4.41 -9.48 -29.39
N ILE A 8 -4.42 -9.11 -30.67
CA ILE A 8 -4.74 -7.76 -31.12
C ILE A 8 -5.78 -7.87 -32.22
N GLU A 9 -6.83 -7.07 -32.17
CA GLU A 9 -7.85 -6.97 -33.20
C GLU A 9 -8.38 -5.54 -33.29
N GLY A 10 -8.47 -5.01 -34.48
CA GLY A 10 -9.02 -3.67 -34.70
C GLY A 10 -8.23 -2.53 -34.09
N ILE A 11 -6.90 -2.65 -33.94
CA ILE A 11 -6.04 -1.61 -33.36
C ILE A 11 -4.94 -1.21 -34.34
N ASN A 12 -4.84 0.08 -34.64
CA ASN A 12 -3.88 0.68 -35.54
C ASN A 12 -3.75 -0.11 -36.89
N SER A 13 -2.57 -0.68 -37.18
CA SER A 13 -2.32 -1.46 -38.38
C SER A 13 -2.97 -2.86 -38.37
N PHE A 14 -3.43 -3.34 -37.25
CA PHE A 14 -4.02 -4.67 -37.09
C PHE A 14 -5.54 -4.61 -37.21
N SER A 15 -6.07 -4.73 -38.45
CA SER A 15 -7.52 -4.80 -38.65
C SER A 15 -8.09 -6.13 -38.17
N ASP A 16 -7.45 -7.21 -38.54
CA ASP A 16 -7.89 -8.56 -38.24
C ASP A 16 -7.15 -9.11 -37.01
N ARG A 17 -7.73 -10.15 -36.38
CA ARG A 17 -7.17 -10.76 -35.20
C ARG A 17 -5.78 -11.31 -35.48
N GLN A 18 -4.79 -10.82 -34.77
CA GLN A 18 -3.43 -11.32 -34.74
C GLN A 18 -3.10 -11.87 -33.34
N VAL A 19 -2.35 -12.97 -33.35
CA VAL A 19 -1.94 -13.63 -32.09
C VAL A 19 -0.42 -13.76 -32.12
N ILE A 20 0.20 -13.26 -31.04
CA ILE A 20 1.64 -13.36 -30.82
C ILE A 20 1.87 -14.22 -29.62
N ASP A 21 2.53 -15.37 -29.80
CA ASP A 21 2.95 -16.24 -28.70
C ASP A 21 4.42 -15.95 -28.37
N PHE A 22 4.65 -15.44 -27.15
CA PHE A 22 5.99 -15.10 -26.69
C PHE A 22 6.73 -16.29 -26.08
N ARG A 23 6.07 -17.40 -25.75
CA ARG A 23 6.69 -18.57 -25.10
C ARG A 23 7.92 -19.12 -25.81
N PRO A 24 7.92 -19.28 -27.11
CA PRO A 24 9.12 -19.73 -27.82
C PRO A 24 10.25 -18.70 -27.77
N LEU A 25 9.92 -17.40 -27.74
CA LEU A 25 10.86 -16.29 -27.75
C LEU A 25 11.55 -16.07 -26.42
N ILE A 26 10.83 -16.28 -25.31
CA ILE A 26 11.35 -16.11 -23.95
C ILE A 26 12.51 -17.06 -23.65
N LYS A 27 12.48 -18.27 -24.22
CA LYS A 27 13.55 -19.27 -24.01
C LYS A 27 14.91 -18.80 -24.54
N ALA A 28 14.91 -17.95 -25.55
CA ALA A 28 16.14 -17.39 -26.15
C ALA A 28 16.71 -16.22 -25.32
N GLY A 29 15.96 -15.67 -24.39
CA GLY A 29 16.36 -14.52 -23.54
C GLY A 29 16.37 -13.17 -24.25
N LEU A 30 16.62 -13.17 -25.56
CA LEU A 30 16.60 -11.99 -26.43
C LEU A 30 15.94 -12.34 -27.76
N PHE A 31 15.04 -11.49 -28.23
CA PHE A 31 14.42 -11.63 -29.54
C PHE A 31 14.24 -10.27 -30.23
N GLY A 32 14.15 -10.28 -31.54
CA GLY A 32 13.95 -9.08 -32.37
C GLY A 32 12.66 -9.15 -33.19
N ILE A 33 12.00 -8.01 -33.36
CA ILE A 33 10.83 -7.84 -34.22
C ILE A 33 11.25 -7.04 -35.44
N PHE A 34 11.27 -7.67 -36.60
CA PHE A 34 11.72 -7.07 -37.86
C PHE A 34 10.53 -6.93 -38.82
N GLY A 35 10.61 -5.97 -39.72
CA GLY A 35 9.61 -5.72 -40.77
C GLY A 35 9.70 -4.30 -41.30
N ASN A 36 8.97 -4.05 -42.39
CA ASN A 36 8.93 -2.76 -43.05
C ASN A 36 8.34 -1.64 -42.20
N THR A 37 8.61 -0.39 -42.52
CA THR A 37 7.96 0.76 -41.88
C THR A 37 6.45 0.65 -42.04
N GLY A 38 5.69 0.89 -40.97
CA GLY A 38 4.22 0.76 -40.98
C GLY A 38 3.68 -0.66 -40.73
N SER A 39 4.52 -1.71 -40.65
CA SER A 39 4.07 -3.10 -40.43
C SER A 39 3.53 -3.39 -39.03
N GLY A 40 3.48 -2.40 -38.14
CA GLY A 40 2.90 -2.58 -36.78
C GLY A 40 3.89 -2.96 -35.68
N LYS A 41 5.21 -2.92 -35.91
CA LYS A 41 6.22 -3.27 -34.88
C LYS A 41 6.04 -2.50 -33.57
N SER A 42 5.97 -1.18 -33.64
CA SER A 42 5.73 -0.34 -32.47
C SER A 42 4.32 -0.53 -31.89
N THR A 43 3.34 -0.86 -32.77
CA THR A 43 1.96 -1.13 -32.33
C THR A 43 1.87 -2.33 -31.38
N ILE A 44 2.77 -3.33 -31.52
CA ILE A 44 2.82 -4.47 -30.59
C ILE A 44 3.12 -3.99 -29.16
N LEU A 45 4.10 -3.11 -29.00
CA LEU A 45 4.43 -2.51 -27.69
C LEU A 45 3.32 -1.59 -27.18
N ASP A 46 2.75 -0.76 -28.08
CA ASP A 46 1.59 0.09 -27.76
C ASP A 46 0.40 -0.77 -27.27
N CYS A 47 0.15 -1.94 -27.88
CA CYS A 47 -0.91 -2.85 -27.46
C CYS A 47 -0.65 -3.49 -26.09
N ILE A 48 0.59 -3.82 -25.74
CA ILE A 48 0.95 -4.27 -24.40
C ILE A 48 0.66 -3.16 -23.38
N MET A 49 1.05 -1.93 -23.66
CA MET A 49 0.78 -0.78 -22.80
C MET A 49 -0.72 -0.51 -22.68
N LEU A 50 -1.45 -0.61 -23.80
CA LEU A 50 -2.89 -0.45 -23.83
C LEU A 50 -3.61 -1.54 -23.01
N ALA A 51 -3.12 -2.78 -23.09
CA ALA A 51 -3.64 -3.88 -22.29
C ALA A 51 -3.43 -3.65 -20.78
N LEU A 52 -2.21 -3.27 -20.39
CA LEU A 52 -1.85 -3.11 -18.99
C LEU A 52 -2.48 -1.85 -18.37
N TYR A 53 -2.40 -0.72 -19.06
CA TYR A 53 -2.74 0.58 -18.49
C TYR A 53 -4.01 1.23 -19.08
N GLY A 54 -4.55 0.68 -20.17
CA GLY A 54 -5.71 1.27 -20.86
C GLY A 54 -5.43 2.61 -21.52
N ARG A 55 -4.15 2.93 -21.78
CA ARG A 55 -3.66 4.18 -22.37
C ARG A 55 -2.73 3.89 -23.55
N SER A 56 -2.80 4.73 -24.58
CA SER A 56 -1.89 4.73 -25.73
C SER A 56 -1.24 6.11 -25.83
N GLU A 57 -0.03 6.18 -26.35
CA GLU A 57 0.65 7.44 -26.68
C GLU A 57 0.05 8.13 -27.90
N LYS A 58 -0.54 7.34 -28.79
CA LYS A 58 -1.05 7.82 -30.07
C LYS A 58 -2.51 8.20 -29.94
N GLY A 59 -2.75 9.48 -29.68
CA GLY A 59 -4.06 10.08 -29.77
C GLY A 59 -4.96 9.97 -28.53
N GLN A 60 -6.19 10.47 -28.66
CA GLN A 60 -7.24 10.42 -27.66
C GLN A 60 -7.87 9.02 -27.60
N LYS A 61 -8.78 8.82 -26.61
CA LYS A 61 -9.52 7.56 -26.49
C LYS A 61 -10.27 7.26 -27.81
N GLY A 62 -9.89 6.16 -28.47
CA GLY A 62 -10.52 5.73 -29.72
C GLY A 62 -9.67 5.93 -30.98
N ASP A 63 -8.71 6.87 -31.00
CA ASP A 63 -7.88 7.15 -32.19
C ASP A 63 -7.00 5.96 -32.60
N PHE A 64 -6.71 5.08 -31.67
CA PHE A 64 -5.96 3.84 -31.96
C PHE A 64 -6.84 2.72 -32.50
N VAL A 65 -8.18 2.87 -32.56
CA VAL A 65 -9.06 1.88 -33.22
C VAL A 65 -8.90 1.99 -34.73
N ASN A 66 -8.65 0.85 -35.40
CA ASN A 66 -8.45 0.79 -36.82
C ASN A 66 -9.62 1.44 -37.59
N VAL A 67 -9.29 2.22 -38.63
CA VAL A 67 -10.28 2.98 -39.42
C VAL A 67 -11.37 2.11 -40.05
N LYS A 68 -11.09 0.83 -40.32
CA LYS A 68 -12.04 -0.14 -40.89
C LYS A 68 -12.87 -0.88 -39.84
N LYS A 69 -12.65 -0.64 -38.55
CA LYS A 69 -13.32 -1.34 -37.46
C LYS A 69 -14.04 -0.36 -36.51
N TRP A 70 -15.09 -0.84 -35.90
CA TRP A 70 -15.88 -0.09 -34.89
C TRP A 70 -15.53 -0.48 -33.45
N LYS A 71 -14.57 -1.39 -33.31
CA LYS A 71 -14.12 -1.90 -32.03
C LYS A 71 -12.67 -2.33 -32.11
N GLY A 72 -11.89 -1.90 -31.15
CA GLY A 72 -10.56 -2.45 -30.88
C GLY A 72 -10.62 -3.41 -29.73
N ARG A 73 -9.87 -4.50 -29.79
CA ARG A 73 -9.75 -5.49 -28.70
C ARG A 73 -8.28 -5.87 -28.51
N VAL A 74 -7.87 -5.91 -27.26
CA VAL A 74 -6.56 -6.43 -26.87
C VAL A 74 -6.71 -7.43 -25.75
N VAL A 75 -6.01 -8.57 -25.85
CA VAL A 75 -5.89 -9.58 -24.80
C VAL A 75 -4.42 -9.79 -24.54
N PHE A 76 -3.99 -9.68 -23.30
CA PHE A 76 -2.60 -9.88 -22.95
C PHE A 76 -2.50 -10.84 -21.77
N GLN A 77 -1.76 -11.94 -21.99
CA GLN A 77 -1.42 -12.92 -20.94
C GLN A 77 0.02 -12.70 -20.51
N PHE A 78 0.23 -12.67 -19.22
CA PHE A 78 1.55 -12.53 -18.63
C PHE A 78 1.67 -13.33 -17.33
N GLU A 79 2.87 -13.78 -17.03
CA GLU A 79 3.23 -14.44 -15.80
C GLU A 79 3.96 -13.47 -14.86
N THR A 80 3.61 -13.48 -13.60
CA THR A 80 4.33 -12.76 -12.55
C THR A 80 4.59 -13.69 -11.36
N ARG A 81 5.44 -13.25 -10.44
CA ARG A 81 5.78 -14.01 -9.25
C ARG A 81 5.15 -13.36 -8.02
N GLU A 82 4.25 -14.08 -7.37
CA GLU A 82 3.59 -13.67 -6.14
C GLU A 82 3.89 -14.70 -5.04
N GLU A 83 4.38 -14.24 -3.90
CA GLU A 83 4.72 -15.10 -2.75
C GLU A 83 5.58 -16.33 -3.12
N GLY A 84 6.47 -16.15 -4.08
CA GLY A 84 7.36 -17.23 -4.54
C GLY A 84 6.78 -18.16 -5.60
N LYS A 85 5.48 -18.05 -5.94
CA LYS A 85 4.79 -18.86 -6.96
C LYS A 85 4.60 -18.07 -8.24
N ASN A 86 4.64 -18.76 -9.36
CA ASN A 86 4.29 -18.16 -10.66
C ASN A 86 2.76 -18.14 -10.79
N VAL A 87 2.24 -16.95 -11.13
CA VAL A 87 0.80 -16.71 -11.32
C VAL A 87 0.59 -16.20 -12.73
N LEU A 88 -0.34 -16.79 -13.46
CA LEU A 88 -0.73 -16.37 -14.80
C LEU A 88 -1.94 -15.45 -14.73
N TYR A 89 -1.80 -14.28 -15.36
CA TYR A 89 -2.85 -13.30 -15.52
C TYR A 89 -3.21 -13.12 -16.99
N GLU A 90 -4.49 -12.83 -17.26
CA GLU A 90 -4.96 -12.40 -18.56
C GLU A 90 -5.81 -11.15 -18.40
N VAL A 91 -5.44 -10.09 -19.11
CA VAL A 91 -6.23 -8.86 -19.18
C VAL A 91 -6.87 -8.77 -20.57
N VAL A 92 -8.18 -8.51 -20.59
CA VAL A 92 -8.97 -8.27 -21.80
C VAL A 92 -9.47 -6.83 -21.75
N ARG A 93 -9.21 -6.06 -22.80
CA ARG A 93 -9.80 -4.71 -22.96
C ARG A 93 -10.45 -4.57 -24.31
N GLU A 94 -11.58 -3.88 -24.31
CA GLU A 94 -12.35 -3.60 -25.50
C GLU A 94 -12.66 -2.10 -25.58
N PHE A 95 -12.49 -1.56 -26.79
CA PHE A 95 -12.61 -0.14 -27.08
C PHE A 95 -13.61 0.06 -28.24
N PRO A 96 -14.92 0.06 -27.92
CA PRO A 96 -15.94 0.28 -28.92
C PRO A 96 -16.03 1.77 -29.31
N LEU A 97 -16.43 2.03 -30.56
CA LEU A 97 -16.71 3.35 -31.09
C LEU A 97 -18.21 3.54 -31.34
N LYS A 98 -18.68 4.79 -31.31
CA LYS A 98 -19.98 5.21 -31.81
C LYS A 98 -19.94 5.33 -33.36
N GLU A 99 -21.10 5.55 -33.97
CA GLU A 99 -21.21 5.78 -35.40
C GLU A 99 -20.45 7.01 -35.92
N ASN A 100 -20.32 8.04 -35.08
CA ASN A 100 -19.49 9.22 -35.36
C ASN A 100 -17.98 9.01 -35.03
N ARG A 101 -17.57 7.77 -34.77
CA ARG A 101 -16.23 7.35 -34.37
C ARG A 101 -15.72 7.87 -33.05
N GLU A 102 -16.57 8.52 -32.27
CA GLU A 102 -16.21 8.84 -30.88
C GLU A 102 -16.12 7.58 -30.02
N ALA A 103 -15.24 7.60 -29.04
CA ALA A 103 -15.09 6.49 -28.10
C ALA A 103 -16.39 6.26 -27.28
N LYS A 104 -16.85 5.03 -27.26
CA LYS A 104 -17.83 4.55 -26.25
C LYS A 104 -17.11 4.19 -24.93
N VAL A 105 -17.92 3.80 -23.95
CA VAL A 105 -17.37 3.27 -22.70
C VAL A 105 -16.61 1.99 -22.99
N ALA A 106 -15.32 2.02 -22.72
CA ALA A 106 -14.44 0.87 -22.85
C ALA A 106 -14.70 -0.11 -21.69
N SER A 107 -14.50 -1.40 -21.94
CA SER A 107 -14.56 -2.45 -20.92
C SER A 107 -13.18 -3.05 -20.65
N ALA A 108 -12.98 -3.53 -19.43
CA ALA A 108 -11.79 -4.26 -19.05
C ALA A 108 -12.16 -5.36 -18.05
N VAL A 109 -11.55 -6.53 -18.20
CA VAL A 109 -11.64 -7.65 -17.27
C VAL A 109 -10.25 -8.21 -17.04
N LEU A 110 -9.90 -8.47 -15.81
CA LEU A 110 -8.68 -9.14 -15.40
C LEU A 110 -9.03 -10.55 -14.90
N TYR A 111 -8.41 -11.53 -15.48
CA TYR A 111 -8.50 -12.93 -15.06
C TYR A 111 -7.21 -13.38 -14.41
N ARG A 112 -7.32 -14.28 -13.46
CA ARG A 112 -6.23 -15.04 -12.88
C ARG A 112 -6.48 -16.52 -13.15
N GLU A 113 -5.44 -17.26 -13.50
CA GLU A 113 -5.54 -18.69 -13.65
C GLU A 113 -5.25 -19.37 -12.29
N GLU A 114 -6.23 -20.12 -11.79
CA GLU A 114 -6.14 -20.90 -10.57
C GLU A 114 -6.54 -22.34 -10.87
N ASN A 115 -5.63 -23.27 -10.60
CA ASN A 115 -5.87 -24.72 -10.82
C ASN A 115 -6.33 -25.06 -12.26
N GLY A 116 -5.83 -24.35 -13.26
CA GLY A 116 -6.19 -24.54 -14.66
C GLY A 116 -7.53 -23.90 -15.10
N ALA A 117 -8.22 -23.21 -14.19
CA ALA A 117 -9.44 -22.46 -14.48
C ALA A 117 -9.17 -20.94 -14.46
N LYS A 118 -9.80 -20.19 -15.38
CA LYS A 118 -9.75 -18.74 -15.38
C LYS A 118 -10.84 -18.17 -14.49
N CYS A 119 -10.44 -17.43 -13.48
CA CYS A 119 -11.33 -16.71 -12.57
C CYS A 119 -11.20 -15.21 -12.81
N ALA A 120 -12.31 -14.50 -13.01
CA ALA A 120 -12.32 -13.05 -13.07
C ALA A 120 -12.03 -12.49 -11.67
N VAL A 121 -10.97 -11.69 -11.55
CA VAL A 121 -10.55 -11.09 -10.28
C VAL A 121 -10.88 -9.61 -10.19
N GLU A 122 -11.08 -8.94 -11.34
CA GLU A 122 -11.45 -7.55 -11.36
C GLU A 122 -12.14 -7.17 -12.69
N GLU A 123 -13.11 -6.25 -12.63
CA GLU A 123 -13.85 -5.74 -13.80
C GLU A 123 -13.95 -4.20 -13.78
N GLY A 124 -13.96 -3.61 -14.99
CA GLY A 124 -14.04 -2.17 -15.20
C GLY A 124 -12.67 -1.52 -15.39
N MET A 125 -12.65 -0.46 -16.23
CA MET A 125 -11.39 0.15 -16.73
C MET A 125 -10.48 0.65 -15.61
N ASN A 126 -11.02 1.37 -14.63
CA ASN A 126 -10.23 1.97 -13.57
C ASN A 126 -9.74 0.89 -12.57
N ARG A 127 -10.65 0.03 -12.09
CA ARG A 127 -10.32 -1.01 -11.11
C ARG A 127 -9.29 -2.00 -11.66
N VAL A 128 -9.45 -2.44 -12.91
CA VAL A 128 -8.46 -3.30 -13.58
C VAL A 128 -7.12 -2.60 -13.70
N SER A 129 -7.09 -1.29 -14.03
CA SER A 129 -5.83 -0.54 -14.12
C SER A 129 -5.14 -0.39 -12.76
N GLU A 130 -5.88 -0.10 -11.69
CA GLU A 130 -5.36 -0.02 -10.32
C GLU A 130 -4.82 -1.37 -9.85
N ARG A 131 -5.57 -2.44 -10.11
CA ARG A 131 -5.14 -3.80 -9.76
C ARG A 131 -3.87 -4.21 -10.49
N LEU A 132 -3.78 -3.92 -11.80
CA LEU A 132 -2.58 -4.18 -12.60
C LEU A 132 -1.38 -3.35 -12.14
N ASN A 133 -1.59 -2.08 -11.79
CA ASN A 133 -0.53 -1.26 -11.21
C ASN A 133 0.02 -1.86 -9.90
N ALA A 134 -0.85 -2.39 -9.05
CA ALA A 134 -0.43 -3.07 -7.81
C ALA A 134 0.33 -4.38 -8.08
N ILE A 135 -0.10 -5.17 -9.08
CA ILE A 135 0.55 -6.43 -9.47
C ILE A 135 1.92 -6.18 -10.10
N ILE A 136 2.01 -5.19 -11.01
CA ILE A 136 3.23 -4.89 -11.77
C ILE A 136 4.21 -4.06 -10.93
N GLY A 137 3.70 -3.20 -10.05
CA GLY A 137 4.50 -2.30 -9.20
C GLY A 137 5.08 -1.10 -9.94
N LEU A 138 4.64 -0.84 -11.18
CA LEU A 138 5.11 0.27 -12.02
C LEU A 138 3.93 1.08 -12.54
N SER A 139 4.05 2.41 -12.50
CA SER A 139 3.12 3.29 -13.19
C SER A 139 3.29 3.21 -14.72
N TYR A 140 2.31 3.71 -15.46
CA TYR A 140 2.39 3.85 -16.92
C TYR A 140 3.67 4.57 -17.36
N GLU A 141 3.99 5.69 -16.72
CA GLU A 141 5.16 6.50 -17.05
C GLU A 141 6.48 5.77 -16.75
N ASP A 142 6.54 5.04 -15.61
CA ASP A 142 7.72 4.28 -15.25
C ASP A 142 7.94 3.09 -16.19
N PHE A 143 6.85 2.37 -16.51
CA PHE A 143 6.90 1.24 -17.42
C PHE A 143 7.38 1.68 -18.83
N LYS A 144 6.87 2.81 -19.32
CA LYS A 144 7.30 3.42 -20.56
C LYS A 144 8.78 3.78 -20.57
N LYS A 145 9.26 4.46 -19.51
CA LYS A 145 10.66 4.93 -19.40
C LYS A 145 11.67 3.82 -19.18
N CYS A 146 11.26 2.72 -18.55
CA CYS A 146 12.20 1.69 -18.08
C CYS A 146 12.10 0.37 -18.85
N ILE A 147 10.90 0.02 -19.30
CA ILE A 147 10.66 -1.29 -19.92
C ILE A 147 10.51 -1.16 -21.44
N VAL A 148 9.68 -0.23 -21.91
CA VAL A 148 9.39 -0.06 -23.34
C VAL A 148 10.51 0.67 -24.05
N LEU A 149 11.11 1.67 -23.42
CA LEU A 149 12.22 2.48 -23.95
C LEU A 149 11.97 2.90 -25.41
N PRO A 150 10.95 3.72 -25.69
CA PRO A 150 10.70 4.22 -27.04
C PRO A 150 11.92 4.94 -27.61
N GLN A 151 11.98 5.08 -28.93
CA GLN A 151 13.09 5.76 -29.61
C GLN A 151 13.30 7.17 -29.04
N GLY A 152 14.51 7.47 -28.55
CA GLY A 152 14.89 8.75 -27.92
C GLY A 152 14.60 8.85 -26.41
N GLU A 153 13.79 7.98 -25.82
CA GLU A 153 13.51 8.03 -24.36
C GLU A 153 14.67 7.49 -23.52
N PHE A 154 15.47 6.56 -24.05
CA PHE A 154 16.68 6.08 -23.37
C PHE A 154 17.66 7.22 -23.09
N ASP A 155 17.86 8.12 -24.04
CA ASP A 155 18.71 9.31 -23.88
C ASP A 155 18.17 10.23 -22.78
N ARG A 156 16.84 10.40 -22.72
CA ARG A 156 16.20 11.20 -21.67
C ARG A 156 16.36 10.56 -20.29
N PHE A 157 16.21 9.23 -20.19
CA PHE A 157 16.44 8.51 -18.95
C PHE A 157 17.87 8.68 -18.44
N VAL A 158 18.86 8.49 -19.33
CA VAL A 158 20.29 8.65 -18.95
C VAL A 158 20.61 10.08 -18.51
N LYS A 159 20.03 11.08 -19.20
CA LYS A 159 20.22 12.52 -18.92
C LYS A 159 19.37 13.03 -17.75
N SER A 160 18.42 12.25 -17.25
CA SER A 160 17.56 12.67 -16.12
C SER A 160 18.36 12.85 -14.84
N PRO A 161 17.91 13.69 -13.89
CA PRO A 161 18.56 13.89 -12.60
C PRO A 161 18.76 12.56 -11.86
N ARG A 162 19.84 12.47 -11.08
CA ARG A 162 20.19 11.26 -10.31
C ARG A 162 19.02 10.80 -9.43
N ARG A 163 18.27 11.75 -8.84
CA ARG A 163 17.13 11.45 -7.97
C ARG A 163 16.06 10.68 -8.72
N ASP A 164 15.67 11.16 -9.90
CA ASP A 164 14.61 10.53 -10.72
C ASP A 164 15.01 9.13 -11.17
N ARG A 165 16.29 8.93 -11.52
CA ARG A 165 16.83 7.59 -11.86
C ARG A 165 16.78 6.64 -10.66
N LEU A 166 17.15 7.10 -9.46
CA LEU A 166 17.10 6.30 -8.24
C LEU A 166 15.68 5.94 -7.85
N ASP A 167 14.72 6.87 -8.00
CA ASP A 167 13.31 6.62 -7.73
C ASP A 167 12.74 5.55 -8.65
N ILE A 168 13.11 5.59 -9.93
CA ILE A 168 12.71 4.58 -10.92
C ILE A 168 13.31 3.20 -10.58
N VAL A 169 14.61 3.15 -10.27
CA VAL A 169 15.30 1.92 -9.87
C VAL A 169 14.70 1.37 -8.57
N GLY A 170 14.39 2.25 -7.61
CA GLY A 170 13.72 1.90 -6.36
C GLY A 170 12.40 1.16 -6.61
N ARG A 171 11.57 1.68 -7.51
CA ARG A 171 10.29 1.06 -7.88
C ARG A 171 10.47 -0.25 -8.65
N LEU A 172 11.39 -0.30 -9.62
CA LEU A 172 11.69 -1.51 -10.39
C LEU A 172 12.07 -2.70 -9.51
N PHE A 173 12.86 -2.45 -8.47
CA PHE A 173 13.32 -3.48 -7.55
C PHE A 173 12.47 -3.61 -6.29
N SER A 174 11.30 -2.92 -6.25
CA SER A 174 10.41 -2.88 -5.08
C SER A 174 11.15 -2.48 -3.79
N LEU A 175 12.10 -1.54 -3.92
CA LEU A 175 12.90 -1.03 -2.81
C LEU A 175 12.18 0.04 -1.99
N ASP A 176 10.96 0.41 -2.35
CA ASP A 176 10.16 1.45 -1.66
C ASP A 176 9.98 1.14 -0.16
N ARG A 177 9.88 -0.16 0.20
CA ARG A 177 9.85 -0.60 1.59
C ARG A 177 11.13 -0.29 2.37
N TYR A 178 12.29 -0.17 1.68
CA TYR A 178 13.59 0.17 2.26
C TYR A 178 13.95 1.66 2.09
N GLY A 179 13.21 2.38 1.22
CA GLY A 179 13.35 3.81 1.00
C GLY A 179 12.32 4.61 1.80
N PHE A 180 11.30 5.14 1.13
CA PHE A 180 10.30 6.03 1.72
C PHE A 180 9.52 5.41 2.88
N GLN A 181 9.06 4.16 2.74
CA GLN A 181 8.30 3.49 3.80
C GLN A 181 9.13 3.27 5.08
N LEU A 182 10.43 2.99 4.94
CA LEU A 182 11.33 2.88 6.09
C LEU A 182 11.56 4.25 6.72
N GLN A 183 11.77 5.29 5.91
CA GLN A 183 11.95 6.66 6.38
C GLN A 183 10.73 7.15 7.15
N ASP A 184 9.51 6.93 6.62
CA ASP A 184 8.26 7.28 7.30
C ASP A 184 8.11 6.53 8.64
N LYS A 185 8.41 5.23 8.67
CA LYS A 185 8.39 4.45 9.92
C LYS A 185 9.40 4.97 10.94
N VAL A 186 10.59 5.34 10.49
CA VAL A 186 11.62 5.93 11.36
C VAL A 186 11.16 7.28 11.88
N GLN A 187 10.61 8.15 11.03
CA GLN A 187 10.08 9.45 11.46
C GLN A 187 8.92 9.32 12.45
N GLN A 188 7.97 8.41 12.21
CA GLN A 188 6.87 8.13 13.14
C GLN A 188 7.38 7.63 14.49
N ARG A 189 8.37 6.72 14.48
CA ARG A 189 8.99 6.20 15.71
C ARG A 189 9.74 7.28 16.46
N TRP A 190 10.51 8.09 15.72
CA TRP A 190 11.20 9.25 16.27
C TRP A 190 10.25 10.24 16.93
N GLY A 191 9.15 10.60 16.25
CA GLY A 191 8.14 11.52 16.79
C GLY A 191 7.50 11.01 18.07
N LYS A 192 7.19 9.70 18.16
CA LYS A 192 6.68 9.08 19.38
C LYS A 192 7.69 9.14 20.53
N LEU A 193 8.93 8.70 20.26
CA LEU A 193 9.99 8.72 21.29
C LEU A 193 10.31 10.14 21.77
N LYS A 194 10.31 11.11 20.84
CA LYS A 194 10.50 12.51 21.22
C LYS A 194 9.37 13.02 22.13
N GLY A 195 8.11 12.69 21.81
CA GLY A 195 6.99 13.03 22.67
C GLY A 195 7.06 12.39 24.07
N GLU A 196 7.51 11.12 24.15
CA GLU A 196 7.74 10.45 25.43
C GLU A 196 8.86 11.12 26.25
N ILE A 197 9.96 11.53 25.58
CA ILE A 197 11.05 12.28 26.22
C ILE A 197 10.55 13.64 26.71
N ASP A 198 9.83 14.39 25.88
CA ASP A 198 9.30 15.71 26.24
C ASP A 198 8.34 15.62 27.45
N GLN A 199 7.55 14.54 27.56
CA GLN A 199 6.70 14.26 28.72
C GLN A 199 7.53 13.99 29.97
N ILE A 200 8.52 13.11 29.88
CA ILE A 200 9.41 12.79 31.00
C ILE A 200 10.17 14.03 31.48
N ASP A 201 10.66 14.84 30.53
CA ASP A 201 11.36 16.09 30.85
C ASP A 201 10.43 17.10 31.53
N ALA A 202 9.16 17.17 31.12
CA ALA A 202 8.18 18.03 31.78
C ALA A 202 7.88 17.56 33.22
N GLU A 203 7.71 16.26 33.42
CA GLU A 203 7.55 15.65 34.75
C GLU A 203 8.80 15.87 35.62
N TYR A 204 9.99 15.65 35.03
CA TYR A 204 11.25 15.86 35.73
C TYR A 204 11.41 17.30 36.21
N ARG A 205 11.08 18.30 35.36
CA ARG A 205 11.12 19.73 35.72
C ARG A 205 10.16 20.05 36.89
N PHE A 206 8.99 19.41 36.91
CA PHE A 206 8.06 19.58 38.00
C PHE A 206 8.66 19.16 39.35
N TYR A 207 9.55 18.14 39.33
CA TYR A 207 10.23 17.65 40.56
C TYR A 207 11.59 18.31 40.78
N GLU A 208 12.14 19.08 39.85
CA GLU A 208 13.46 19.73 39.94
C GLU A 208 13.54 20.75 41.09
N ASP A 209 12.41 21.39 41.44
CA ASP A 209 12.30 22.36 42.55
C ASP A 209 12.24 21.68 43.92
N TYR A 210 12.02 20.35 43.96
CA TYR A 210 12.02 19.62 45.22
C TYR A 210 13.44 19.24 45.63
N ARG A 211 14.04 20.04 46.50
CA ARG A 211 15.34 19.72 47.08
C ARG A 211 15.25 18.41 47.87
N ARG A 212 16.34 17.64 47.85
CA ARG A 212 16.47 16.38 48.61
C ARG A 212 16.12 16.54 50.11
N GLU A 213 16.31 17.75 50.65
CA GLU A 213 15.95 18.14 52.02
C GLU A 213 14.43 18.26 52.20
N ASP A 214 13.72 18.80 51.22
CA ASP A 214 12.26 18.93 51.28
C ASP A 214 11.60 17.54 51.22
N TYR A 215 12.13 16.63 50.40
CA TYR A 215 11.70 15.24 50.36
C TYR A 215 11.87 14.56 51.73
N ARG A 216 13.03 14.70 52.37
CA ARG A 216 13.26 14.16 53.76
C ARG A 216 12.33 14.75 54.79
N ARG A 217 12.00 16.05 54.67
CA ARG A 217 11.01 16.70 55.56
C ARG A 217 9.62 16.13 55.36
N MET A 218 9.19 15.97 54.11
CA MET A 218 7.89 15.38 53.81
C MET A 218 7.81 13.92 54.26
N GLU A 219 8.86 13.13 54.07
CA GLU A 219 8.95 11.74 54.53
C GLU A 219 8.84 11.66 56.08
N ALA A 220 9.55 12.52 56.78
CA ALA A 220 9.48 12.58 58.25
C ALA A 220 8.08 13.03 58.76
N GLU A 221 7.45 13.98 58.04
CA GLU A 221 6.09 14.43 58.36
C GLU A 221 5.06 13.34 58.07
N LEU A 222 5.22 12.59 57.01
CA LEU A 222 4.35 11.45 56.67
C LEU A 222 4.44 10.38 57.77
N MET A 223 5.65 9.97 58.16
CA MET A 223 5.86 9.01 59.24
C MET A 223 5.21 9.47 60.54
N ARG A 224 5.37 10.74 60.88
CA ARG A 224 4.73 11.30 62.09
C ARG A 224 3.20 11.25 62.03
N ARG A 225 2.62 11.58 60.86
CA ARG A 225 1.17 11.50 60.66
C ARG A 225 0.64 10.06 60.72
N GLU A 226 1.40 9.12 60.21
CA GLU A 226 1.07 7.68 60.29
C GLU A 226 1.09 7.19 61.72
N GLU A 227 2.10 7.59 62.52
CA GLU A 227 2.14 7.28 63.96
C GLU A 227 0.97 7.92 64.74
N GLU A 228 0.66 9.19 64.47
CA GLU A 228 -0.50 9.87 65.09
C GLU A 228 -1.82 9.19 64.69
N ARG A 229 -1.92 8.75 63.44
CA ARG A 229 -3.10 8.00 63.01
C ARG A 229 -3.23 6.65 63.69
N ALA A 230 -2.15 5.92 63.82
CA ALA A 230 -2.15 4.63 64.52
C ALA A 230 -2.58 4.79 65.98
N LYS A 231 -2.06 5.80 66.70
CA LYS A 231 -2.48 6.10 68.08
C LYS A 231 -3.97 6.43 68.20
N ARG A 232 -4.48 7.27 67.29
CA ARG A 232 -5.91 7.60 67.23
C ARG A 232 -6.79 6.38 66.92
N GLU A 233 -6.31 5.48 66.12
CA GLU A 233 -7.00 4.24 65.76
C GLU A 233 -7.07 3.29 67.01
N GLU A 234 -5.98 3.20 67.76
CA GLU A 234 -5.96 2.46 68.99
C GLU A 234 -6.92 3.07 70.09
N GLU A 235 -6.90 4.40 70.24
CA GLU A 235 -7.81 5.12 71.08
C GLU A 235 -9.28 4.92 70.70
N TYR A 236 -9.55 4.98 69.34
CA TYR A 236 -10.88 4.73 68.80
C TYR A 236 -11.37 3.31 69.11
N VAL A 237 -10.52 2.31 68.93
CA VAL A 237 -10.85 0.91 69.26
C VAL A 237 -11.09 0.70 70.72
N SER A 238 -10.31 1.37 71.60
CA SER A 238 -10.52 1.27 73.05
C SER A 238 -11.84 1.92 73.47
N LEU A 239 -12.11 3.15 73.05
CA LEU A 239 -13.37 3.85 73.27
C LEU A 239 -14.59 3.08 72.81
N LYS A 240 -14.48 2.48 71.62
CA LYS A 240 -15.56 1.66 71.10
C LYS A 240 -15.86 0.42 71.99
N ARG A 241 -14.81 -0.22 72.49
CA ARG A 241 -14.97 -1.34 73.43
C ARG A 241 -15.65 -0.89 74.77
N ASP A 242 -15.30 0.29 75.22
CA ASP A 242 -15.89 0.83 76.43
C ASP A 242 -17.37 1.18 76.24
N ILE A 243 -17.73 1.79 75.12
CA ILE A 243 -19.12 2.04 74.70
C ILE A 243 -19.91 0.73 74.65
N ASP A 244 -19.38 -0.26 73.88
CA ASP A 244 -20.02 -1.59 73.78
C ASP A 244 -20.22 -2.26 75.11
N ARG A 245 -19.34 -2.00 76.11
CA ARG A 245 -19.41 -2.53 77.44
C ARG A 245 -20.49 -1.81 78.25
N GLU A 246 -20.58 -0.48 78.15
CA GLU A 246 -21.62 0.31 78.77
C GLU A 246 -23.01 -0.03 78.24
N GLU A 247 -23.18 -0.10 76.96
CA GLU A 247 -24.44 -0.51 76.32
C GLU A 247 -24.88 -1.93 76.76
N ARG A 248 -23.91 -2.83 76.90
CA ARG A 248 -24.21 -4.19 77.42
C ARG A 248 -24.64 -4.19 78.89
N THR A 249 -24.02 -3.36 79.74
CA THR A 249 -24.43 -3.23 81.13
C THR A 249 -25.79 -2.60 81.24
N GLU A 250 -26.10 -1.57 80.45
CA GLU A 250 -27.43 -0.94 80.44
C GLU A 250 -28.53 -1.92 80.00
N ARG A 251 -28.27 -2.76 78.99
CA ARG A 251 -29.22 -3.81 78.58
C ARG A 251 -29.50 -4.83 79.69
N ILE A 252 -28.46 -5.28 80.36
CA ILE A 252 -28.61 -6.23 81.47
C ILE A 252 -29.41 -5.57 82.64
N LEU A 253 -29.17 -4.31 82.95
CA LEU A 253 -29.91 -3.58 83.98
C LEU A 253 -31.38 -3.36 83.57
N ALA A 254 -31.66 -3.14 82.31
CA ALA A 254 -33.03 -3.01 81.77
C ALA A 254 -33.81 -4.34 81.74
N GLU A 255 -33.11 -5.47 81.63
CA GLU A 255 -33.72 -6.81 81.73
C GLU A 255 -33.99 -7.29 83.15
N LEU A 256 -33.32 -6.67 84.15
CA LEU A 256 -33.45 -7.00 85.64
C LEU A 256 -34.46 -6.11 86.37
N ALA A 257 -34.96 -5.04 85.69
CA ALA A 257 -35.98 -4.12 86.24
C ALA A 257 -37.38 -4.48 85.76
#